data_d8de39590cdeb9afd6a595936ee96944
#
_entry.id   d8de39590cdeb9afd6a595936ee96944
#
_cell.length_a   1.000
_cell.length_b   1.000
_cell.length_c   1.000
_cell.angle_alpha   90.00
_cell.angle_beta   90.00
_cell.angle_gamma   90.00
#
_symmetry.space_group_name_H-M   'P 1'
#
loop_
_entity.id
_entity.type
_entity.pdbx_description
1 polymer ?
#
loop_
_entity_poly.entity_id
_entity_poly.type
_entity_poly.pdbx_seq_one_letter_code
_entity_poly.pdbx_strand_id
1 'polypeptide(L)'
;VVVASMFVNRLQFLPHADFESYPRTWDADCAQLQAAGCNVLFAPRETDLYPVPQTFKVHPDPALADMLEGHFRPGFFVGVSTVVMKLFSAVFGGRPGGVAVFGKKDYQQLMVIRQMVQQFALPIDIVGGETRRADDGLALSSRNGYLSPGERQAAVQLSQALRQLADAAVAAGADLAAQLPQLEAQALAALAAHGWKPDYLTVRRREDLQPPAAGDALVALGAARMGTTRLIDNL
;
A
#
# COMPACT_ATOMS: atom_id res chain seq x y z
N VAL A 1 10.20 -13.79 -19.21
CA VAL A 1 11.18 -13.64 -18.11
C VAL A 1 10.48 -12.90 -16.96
N VAL A 2 10.53 -13.49 -15.76
CA VAL A 2 10.01 -12.88 -14.52
C VAL A 2 11.18 -12.23 -13.78
N VAL A 3 11.03 -10.94 -13.50
CA VAL A 3 11.99 -10.16 -12.71
C VAL A 3 11.33 -9.72 -11.42
N ALA A 4 11.93 -10.01 -10.28
CA ALA A 4 11.55 -9.42 -9.00
C ALA A 4 12.53 -8.30 -8.64
N SER A 5 12.04 -7.19 -8.08
CA SER A 5 12.90 -6.16 -7.51
C SER A 5 12.83 -6.18 -5.99
N MET A 6 14.00 -6.10 -5.33
CA MET A 6 14.10 -6.03 -3.87
C MET A 6 14.94 -4.82 -3.51
N PHE A 7 14.29 -3.78 -2.95
CA PHE A 7 14.96 -2.54 -2.57
C PHE A 7 14.20 -1.82 -1.46
N VAL A 8 14.90 -1.45 -0.40
CA VAL A 8 14.33 -0.61 0.67
C VAL A 8 14.67 0.85 0.37
N ASN A 9 13.67 1.61 -0.09
CA ASN A 9 13.85 2.96 -0.61
C ASN A 9 13.82 4.02 0.50
N ARG A 10 14.95 4.61 0.84
CA ARG A 10 15.07 5.65 1.87
C ARG A 10 14.16 6.87 1.59
N LEU A 11 13.95 7.25 0.34
CA LEU A 11 13.14 8.43 -0.03
C LEU A 11 11.66 8.35 0.38
N GLN A 12 11.14 7.16 0.68
CA GLN A 12 9.76 6.97 1.13
C GLN A 12 9.62 6.83 2.65
N PHE A 13 10.71 6.98 3.41
CA PHE A 13 10.67 6.95 4.86
C PHE A 13 10.80 8.37 5.42
N LEU A 14 9.99 8.66 6.45
CA LEU A 14 10.16 9.88 7.24
C LEU A 14 11.45 9.79 8.08
N PRO A 15 12.04 10.93 8.50
CA PRO A 15 13.30 10.96 9.22
C PRO A 15 13.40 10.07 10.47
N HIS A 16 12.29 9.76 11.11
CA HIS A 16 12.22 8.91 12.33
C HIS A 16 11.41 7.63 12.12
N ALA A 17 11.23 7.22 10.86
CA ALA A 17 10.53 5.98 10.52
C ALA A 17 11.44 4.75 10.72
N ASP A 18 10.83 3.57 10.53
CA ASP A 18 11.41 2.26 10.73
C ASP A 18 12.42 1.83 9.64
N PHE A 19 13.11 2.77 8.98
CA PHE A 19 14.03 2.44 7.87
C PHE A 19 15.18 1.53 8.30
N GLU A 20 15.83 1.85 9.42
CA GLU A 20 16.99 1.08 9.89
C GLU A 20 16.58 -0.30 10.44
N SER A 21 15.42 -0.38 11.09
CA SER A 21 14.86 -1.61 11.64
C SER A 21 13.96 -2.38 10.65
N TYR A 22 13.73 -1.85 9.45
CA TYR A 22 12.87 -2.50 8.46
C TYR A 22 13.38 -3.91 8.16
N PRO A 23 12.51 -4.96 8.25
CA PRO A 23 12.94 -6.34 8.06
C PRO A 23 13.58 -6.56 6.69
N ARG A 24 14.75 -7.18 6.72
CA ARG A 24 15.50 -7.59 5.53
C ARG A 24 15.76 -9.08 5.65
N THR A 25 14.92 -9.87 4.99
CA THR A 25 14.90 -11.34 5.06
C THR A 25 15.49 -11.95 3.79
N TRP A 26 16.72 -11.51 3.44
CA TRP A 26 17.36 -11.79 2.15
C TRP A 26 17.30 -13.28 1.74
N ASP A 27 17.77 -14.20 2.59
CA ASP A 27 17.85 -15.61 2.24
C ASP A 27 16.47 -16.25 2.09
N ALA A 28 15.54 -15.90 2.97
CA ALA A 28 14.16 -16.39 2.91
C ALA A 28 13.43 -15.85 1.66
N ASP A 29 13.61 -14.58 1.33
CA ASP A 29 13.01 -13.96 0.16
C ASP A 29 13.58 -14.54 -1.13
N CYS A 30 14.90 -14.74 -1.21
CA CYS A 30 15.55 -15.42 -2.35
C CYS A 30 15.00 -16.84 -2.54
N ALA A 31 14.88 -17.62 -1.47
CA ALA A 31 14.36 -18.97 -1.54
C ALA A 31 12.90 -19.01 -2.03
N GLN A 32 12.06 -18.10 -1.54
CA GLN A 32 10.66 -17.98 -1.98
C GLN A 32 10.56 -17.57 -3.46
N LEU A 33 11.36 -16.60 -3.90
CA LEU A 33 11.39 -16.17 -5.31
C LEU A 33 11.85 -17.29 -6.24
N GLN A 34 12.87 -18.04 -5.82
CA GLN A 34 13.34 -19.20 -6.56
C GLN A 34 12.26 -20.30 -6.67
N ALA A 35 11.60 -20.62 -5.56
CA ALA A 35 10.50 -21.58 -5.51
C ALA A 35 9.30 -21.15 -6.38
N ALA A 36 9.06 -19.82 -6.48
CA ALA A 36 8.03 -19.25 -7.34
C ALA A 36 8.43 -19.16 -8.83
N GLY A 37 9.62 -19.61 -9.22
CA GLY A 37 10.08 -19.57 -10.60
C GLY A 37 10.53 -18.21 -11.11
N CYS A 38 10.92 -17.30 -10.21
CA CYS A 38 11.51 -16.02 -10.57
C CYS A 38 12.85 -16.25 -11.32
N ASN A 39 13.02 -15.59 -12.46
CA ASN A 39 14.21 -15.79 -13.29
C ASN A 39 15.36 -14.84 -12.92
N VAL A 40 15.04 -13.61 -12.48
CA VAL A 40 16.01 -12.57 -12.15
C VAL A 40 15.58 -11.84 -10.89
N LEU A 41 16.45 -11.72 -9.90
CA LEU A 41 16.30 -10.83 -8.78
C LEU A 41 17.12 -9.56 -9.04
N PHE A 42 16.45 -8.42 -9.21
CA PHE A 42 17.07 -7.11 -9.30
C PHE A 42 17.12 -6.47 -7.90
N ALA A 43 18.28 -6.54 -7.27
CA ALA A 43 18.50 -6.06 -5.89
C ALA A 43 19.64 -5.06 -5.85
N PRO A 44 19.43 -3.83 -6.35
CA PRO A 44 20.46 -2.81 -6.38
C PRO A 44 20.77 -2.30 -4.96
N ARG A 45 22.01 -1.84 -4.74
CA ARG A 45 22.37 -1.07 -3.55
C ARG A 45 21.82 0.36 -3.70
N GLU A 46 21.73 1.09 -2.60
CA GLU A 46 21.28 2.48 -2.61
C GLU A 46 22.14 3.34 -3.56
N THR A 47 23.46 3.15 -3.55
CA THR A 47 24.40 3.84 -4.44
C THR A 47 24.25 3.48 -5.91
N ASP A 48 23.68 2.32 -6.24
CA ASP A 48 23.45 1.92 -7.63
C ASP A 48 22.21 2.63 -8.22
N LEU A 49 21.16 2.79 -7.40
CA LEU A 49 19.98 3.55 -7.80
C LEU A 49 20.13 5.06 -7.61
N TYR A 50 20.86 5.51 -6.60
CA TYR A 50 21.07 6.91 -6.25
C TYR A 50 22.58 7.23 -6.16
N PRO A 51 23.31 7.24 -7.32
CA PRO A 51 24.75 7.51 -7.33
C PRO A 51 25.09 8.95 -6.96
N VAL A 52 24.11 9.85 -7.03
CA VAL A 52 24.18 11.25 -6.60
C VAL A 52 22.90 11.62 -5.85
N PRO A 53 22.87 12.71 -5.06
CA PRO A 53 21.64 13.17 -4.41
C PRO A 53 20.48 13.32 -5.39
N GLN A 54 19.34 12.71 -5.10
CA GLN A 54 18.17 12.69 -5.99
C GLN A 54 17.40 14.01 -5.91
N THR A 55 17.73 14.94 -6.78
CA THR A 55 17.08 16.26 -6.88
C THR A 55 15.88 16.24 -7.83
N PHE A 56 15.94 15.52 -8.94
CA PHE A 56 14.81 15.27 -9.82
C PHE A 56 13.89 14.22 -9.22
N LYS A 57 12.62 14.55 -9.02
CA LYS A 57 11.62 13.67 -8.41
C LYS A 57 10.36 13.61 -9.24
N VAL A 58 9.67 12.47 -9.18
CA VAL A 58 8.34 12.30 -9.77
C VAL A 58 7.31 12.72 -8.74
N HIS A 59 6.53 13.74 -9.03
CA HIS A 59 5.47 14.26 -8.17
C HIS A 59 4.11 13.78 -8.70
N PRO A 60 3.41 12.91 -7.97
CA PRO A 60 2.05 12.51 -8.33
C PRO A 60 1.05 13.63 -8.08
N ASP A 61 -0.17 13.49 -8.63
CA ASP A 61 -1.26 14.42 -8.39
C ASP A 61 -1.59 14.52 -6.89
N PRO A 62 -1.54 15.73 -6.29
CA PRO A 62 -1.88 15.94 -4.88
C PRO A 62 -3.29 15.48 -4.52
N ALA A 63 -4.25 15.53 -5.44
CA ALA A 63 -5.62 15.07 -5.21
C ALA A 63 -5.68 13.57 -4.87
N LEU A 64 -4.72 12.77 -5.36
CA LEU A 64 -4.58 11.36 -5.03
C LEU A 64 -3.48 11.12 -3.98
N ALA A 65 -2.41 11.89 -4.01
CA ALA A 65 -1.20 11.58 -3.23
C ALA A 65 -1.14 12.21 -1.84
N ASP A 66 -1.90 13.28 -1.56
CA ASP A 66 -1.84 14.00 -0.28
C ASP A 66 -2.97 13.62 0.68
N MET A 67 -3.83 12.67 0.31
CA MET A 67 -4.84 12.09 1.19
C MET A 67 -4.37 10.76 1.80
N LEU A 68 -5.10 10.22 2.77
CA LEU A 68 -4.89 8.90 3.39
C LEU A 68 -3.41 8.66 3.77
N GLU A 69 -2.74 7.66 3.16
CA GLU A 69 -1.33 7.42 3.43
C GLU A 69 -0.45 8.66 3.20
N GLY A 70 -0.72 9.46 2.17
CA GLY A 70 0.03 10.66 1.88
C GLY A 70 -0.15 11.75 2.94
N HIS A 71 -1.35 11.89 3.52
CA HIS A 71 -1.61 12.79 4.63
C HIS A 71 -0.80 12.42 5.88
N PHE A 72 -0.78 11.14 6.25
CA PHE A 72 -0.04 10.65 7.43
C PHE A 72 1.47 10.48 7.18
N ARG A 73 1.88 10.46 5.92
CA ARG A 73 3.28 10.28 5.50
C ARG A 73 3.64 11.28 4.39
N PRO A 74 3.75 12.58 4.70
CA PRO A 74 4.05 13.60 3.69
C PRO A 74 5.30 13.26 2.87
N GLY A 75 5.20 13.37 1.53
CA GLY A 75 6.29 13.03 0.61
C GLY A 75 6.45 11.53 0.29
N PHE A 76 5.69 10.65 0.95
CA PHE A 76 5.76 9.21 0.73
C PHE A 76 5.60 8.83 -0.75
N PHE A 77 4.55 9.32 -1.40
CA PHE A 77 4.28 8.97 -2.80
C PHE A 77 5.24 9.62 -3.79
N VAL A 78 5.86 10.74 -3.45
CA VAL A 78 6.99 11.29 -4.24
C VAL A 78 8.18 10.33 -4.20
N GLY A 79 8.49 9.78 -3.04
CA GLY A 79 9.54 8.76 -2.88
C GLY A 79 9.21 7.48 -3.66
N VAL A 80 7.98 6.98 -3.54
CA VAL A 80 7.49 5.79 -4.26
C VAL A 80 7.54 5.99 -5.78
N SER A 81 6.94 7.07 -6.29
CA SER A 81 6.90 7.33 -7.74
C SER A 81 8.31 7.48 -8.31
N THR A 82 9.21 8.13 -7.59
CA THR A 82 10.60 8.31 -8.02
C THR A 82 11.35 6.98 -8.11
N VAL A 83 11.26 6.12 -7.08
CA VAL A 83 11.94 4.82 -7.13
C VAL A 83 11.33 3.89 -8.16
N VAL A 84 9.99 3.85 -8.27
CA VAL A 84 9.31 2.98 -9.25
C VAL A 84 9.67 3.40 -10.67
N MET A 85 9.75 4.71 -10.98
CA MET A 85 10.22 5.18 -12.28
C MET A 85 11.63 4.69 -12.59
N LYS A 86 12.56 4.74 -11.61
CA LYS A 86 13.94 4.23 -11.79
C LYS A 86 13.96 2.72 -12.00
N LEU A 87 13.16 1.97 -11.24
CA LEU A 87 13.03 0.52 -11.41
C LEU A 87 12.46 0.17 -12.80
N PHE A 88 11.44 0.90 -13.25
CA PHE A 88 10.88 0.71 -14.59
C PHE A 88 11.90 1.02 -15.68
N SER A 89 12.67 2.10 -15.54
CA SER A 89 13.74 2.43 -16.48
C SER A 89 14.81 1.35 -16.54
N ALA A 90 15.15 0.74 -15.40
CA ALA A 90 16.16 -0.33 -15.33
C ALA A 90 15.64 -1.65 -15.92
N VAL A 91 14.38 -2.03 -15.61
CA VAL A 91 13.83 -3.35 -15.97
C VAL A 91 13.23 -3.35 -17.37
N PHE A 92 12.53 -2.28 -17.77
CA PHE A 92 11.83 -2.21 -19.05
C PHE A 92 12.55 -1.34 -20.10
N GLY A 93 13.65 -0.66 -19.75
CA GLY A 93 14.40 0.18 -20.66
C GLY A 93 14.82 -0.57 -21.94
N GLY A 94 14.53 0.01 -23.11
CA GLY A 94 14.82 -0.58 -24.41
C GLY A 94 13.92 -1.76 -24.82
N ARG A 95 12.86 -2.06 -24.05
CA ARG A 95 11.88 -3.10 -24.37
C ARG A 95 10.60 -2.49 -24.95
N PRO A 96 9.87 -3.24 -25.81
CA PRO A 96 8.65 -2.73 -26.43
C PRO A 96 7.47 -2.60 -25.44
N GLY A 97 7.61 -3.12 -24.21
CA GLY A 97 6.61 -3.08 -23.18
C GLY A 97 6.76 -4.23 -22.19
N GLY A 98 5.85 -4.31 -21.24
CA GLY A 98 5.85 -5.38 -20.24
C GLY A 98 4.71 -5.26 -19.23
N VAL A 99 4.70 -6.18 -18.27
CA VAL A 99 3.71 -6.22 -17.18
C VAL A 99 4.42 -6.03 -15.86
N ALA A 100 3.93 -5.12 -15.03
CA ALA A 100 4.39 -4.96 -13.66
C ALA A 100 3.25 -5.28 -12.68
N VAL A 101 3.53 -6.14 -11.70
CA VAL A 101 2.54 -6.58 -10.70
C VAL A 101 2.80 -5.88 -9.37
N PHE A 102 1.77 -5.22 -8.82
CA PHE A 102 1.79 -4.60 -7.51
C PHE A 102 0.68 -5.16 -6.63
N GLY A 103 0.96 -5.36 -5.33
CA GLY A 103 -0.04 -5.87 -4.41
C GLY A 103 -1.16 -4.86 -4.16
N LYS A 104 -2.42 -5.32 -4.21
CA LYS A 104 -3.59 -4.50 -3.87
C LYS A 104 -3.62 -4.05 -2.41
N LYS A 105 -2.85 -4.69 -1.52
CA LYS A 105 -2.73 -4.27 -0.12
C LYS A 105 -2.33 -2.80 0.01
N ASP A 106 -1.44 -2.31 -0.81
CA ASP A 106 -1.03 -0.91 -0.89
C ASP A 106 -1.83 -0.20 -2.00
N TYR A 107 -3.18 -0.16 -1.84
CA TYR A 107 -4.12 0.21 -2.89
C TYR A 107 -3.89 1.62 -3.45
N GLN A 108 -3.71 2.62 -2.57
CA GLN A 108 -3.42 3.99 -3.00
C GLN A 108 -2.09 4.06 -3.78
N GLN A 109 -1.08 3.31 -3.36
CA GLN A 109 0.18 3.19 -4.10
C GLN A 109 -0.03 2.61 -5.50
N LEU A 110 -0.84 1.55 -5.62
CA LEU A 110 -1.18 0.95 -6.91
C LEU A 110 -1.83 1.97 -7.85
N MET A 111 -2.72 2.82 -7.34
CA MET A 111 -3.37 3.87 -8.13
C MET A 111 -2.40 4.96 -8.56
N VAL A 112 -1.54 5.43 -7.66
CA VAL A 112 -0.49 6.41 -7.98
C VAL A 112 0.42 5.88 -9.10
N ILE A 113 0.81 4.60 -9.03
CA ILE A 113 1.66 3.98 -10.06
C ILE A 113 0.92 3.84 -11.39
N ARG A 114 -0.36 3.46 -11.39
CA ARG A 114 -1.18 3.41 -12.60
C ARG A 114 -1.29 4.78 -13.28
N GLN A 115 -1.56 5.81 -12.49
CA GLN A 115 -1.64 7.18 -12.99
C GLN A 115 -0.30 7.66 -13.55
N MET A 116 0.81 7.34 -12.88
CA MET A 116 2.16 7.63 -13.36
C MET A 116 2.43 6.97 -14.73
N VAL A 117 2.16 5.68 -14.86
CA VAL A 117 2.37 4.93 -16.11
C VAL A 117 1.54 5.53 -17.24
N GLN A 118 0.28 5.85 -16.98
CA GLN A 118 -0.62 6.45 -17.95
C GLN A 118 -0.13 7.84 -18.42
N GLN A 119 0.21 8.73 -17.46
CA GLN A 119 0.59 10.11 -17.77
C GLN A 119 1.97 10.23 -18.43
N PHE A 120 2.90 9.34 -18.11
CA PHE A 120 4.20 9.24 -18.78
C PHE A 120 4.17 8.39 -20.06
N ALA A 121 2.99 7.89 -20.46
CA ALA A 121 2.82 7.03 -21.63
C ALA A 121 3.81 5.84 -21.66
N LEU A 122 4.08 5.25 -20.48
CA LEU A 122 4.98 4.10 -20.40
C LEU A 122 4.28 2.86 -20.97
N PRO A 123 4.95 2.06 -21.81
CA PRO A 123 4.36 0.85 -22.40
C PRO A 123 4.38 -0.31 -21.40
N ILE A 124 3.80 -0.11 -20.21
CA ILE A 124 3.80 -1.06 -19.10
C ILE A 124 2.37 -1.25 -18.58
N ASP A 125 1.89 -2.49 -18.59
CA ASP A 125 0.59 -2.83 -17.99
C ASP A 125 0.74 -3.03 -16.48
N ILE A 126 -0.04 -2.30 -15.68
CA ILE A 126 -0.03 -2.41 -14.22
C ILE A 126 -1.14 -3.33 -13.73
N VAL A 127 -0.75 -4.50 -13.26
CA VAL A 127 -1.65 -5.53 -12.73
C VAL A 127 -1.65 -5.48 -11.20
N GLY A 128 -2.85 -5.43 -10.61
CA GLY A 128 -3.04 -5.53 -9.16
C GLY A 128 -3.11 -7.01 -8.74
N GLY A 129 -2.14 -7.48 -7.97
CA GLY A 129 -2.17 -8.80 -7.33
C GLY A 129 -3.03 -8.78 -6.05
N GLU A 130 -3.81 -9.84 -5.82
CA GLU A 130 -4.67 -9.95 -4.64
C GLU A 130 -3.86 -9.95 -3.34
N THR A 131 -4.41 -9.33 -2.30
CA THR A 131 -3.81 -9.30 -0.98
C THR A 131 -3.74 -10.72 -0.41
N ARG A 132 -2.53 -11.21 -0.19
CA ARG A 132 -2.33 -12.50 0.50
C ARG A 132 -2.58 -12.33 1.98
N ARG A 133 -3.32 -13.29 2.55
CA ARG A 133 -3.70 -13.30 3.96
C ARG A 133 -3.25 -14.58 4.63
N ALA A 134 -3.01 -14.52 5.94
CA ALA A 134 -2.90 -15.69 6.78
C ALA A 134 -4.29 -16.35 6.94
N ASP A 135 -4.32 -17.59 7.47
CA ASP A 135 -5.56 -18.37 7.61
C ASP A 135 -6.61 -17.67 8.48
N ASP A 136 -6.19 -16.81 9.40
CA ASP A 136 -7.05 -15.99 10.25
C ASP A 136 -7.55 -14.69 9.58
N GLY A 137 -7.14 -14.42 8.34
CA GLY A 137 -7.55 -13.25 7.56
C GLY A 137 -6.61 -12.04 7.66
N LEU A 138 -5.55 -12.07 8.47
CA LEU A 138 -4.57 -10.99 8.56
C LEU A 138 -3.82 -10.83 7.23
N ALA A 139 -3.81 -9.62 6.67
CA ALA A 139 -3.02 -9.30 5.49
C ALA A 139 -1.52 -9.53 5.78
N LEU A 140 -0.83 -10.26 4.89
CA LEU A 140 0.60 -10.51 5.04
C LEU A 140 1.41 -9.22 4.84
N SER A 141 2.32 -8.95 5.77
CA SER A 141 3.20 -7.80 5.78
C SER A 141 4.48 -8.12 6.53
N SER A 142 5.62 -7.59 6.09
CA SER A 142 6.88 -7.67 6.85
C SER A 142 6.76 -7.02 8.24
N ARG A 143 5.89 -6.02 8.40
CA ARG A 143 5.62 -5.39 9.70
C ARG A 143 4.88 -6.30 10.69
N ASN A 144 4.28 -7.40 10.25
CA ASN A 144 3.69 -8.38 11.16
C ASN A 144 4.75 -9.02 12.08
N GLY A 145 6.02 -9.04 11.66
CA GLY A 145 7.14 -9.52 12.47
C GLY A 145 7.48 -8.64 13.68
N TYR A 146 6.98 -7.42 13.76
CA TYR A 146 7.14 -6.55 14.93
C TYR A 146 6.11 -6.80 16.04
N LEU A 147 5.03 -7.53 15.71
CA LEU A 147 3.94 -7.78 16.65
C LEU A 147 4.34 -8.83 17.67
N SER A 148 4.07 -8.56 18.94
CA SER A 148 4.08 -9.59 19.97
C SER A 148 3.00 -10.66 19.69
N PRO A 149 3.06 -11.85 20.31
CA PRO A 149 2.05 -12.89 20.09
C PRO A 149 0.62 -12.43 20.35
N GLY A 150 0.39 -11.61 21.40
CA GLY A 150 -0.92 -11.06 21.69
C GLY A 150 -1.38 -10.02 20.65
N GLU A 151 -0.49 -9.12 20.24
CA GLU A 151 -0.76 -8.15 19.19
C GLU A 151 -1.02 -8.84 17.84
N ARG A 152 -0.29 -9.92 17.52
CA ARG A 152 -0.51 -10.71 16.31
C ARG A 152 -1.91 -11.32 16.27
N GLN A 153 -2.40 -11.85 17.41
CA GLN A 153 -3.77 -12.37 17.53
C GLN A 153 -4.81 -11.24 17.36
N ALA A 154 -4.58 -10.08 17.94
CA ALA A 154 -5.46 -8.93 17.83
C ALA A 154 -5.42 -8.26 16.45
N ALA A 155 -4.35 -8.44 15.67
CA ALA A 155 -4.12 -7.73 14.40
C ALA A 155 -5.21 -7.98 13.34
N VAL A 156 -5.94 -9.10 13.41
CA VAL A 156 -7.07 -9.42 12.53
C VAL A 156 -8.26 -8.47 12.71
N GLN A 157 -8.35 -7.78 13.83
CA GLN A 157 -9.43 -6.84 14.12
C GLN A 157 -9.50 -5.69 13.11
N LEU A 158 -8.37 -5.28 12.52
CA LEU A 158 -8.36 -4.25 11.48
C LEU A 158 -9.14 -4.72 10.23
N SER A 159 -8.88 -5.93 9.74
CA SER A 159 -9.60 -6.48 8.59
C SER A 159 -11.08 -6.73 8.90
N GLN A 160 -11.40 -7.12 10.13
CA GLN A 160 -12.79 -7.31 10.58
C GLN A 160 -13.55 -5.97 10.64
N ALA A 161 -12.93 -4.92 11.19
CA ALA A 161 -13.52 -3.58 11.22
C ALA A 161 -13.75 -3.02 9.82
N LEU A 162 -12.81 -3.22 8.89
CA LEU A 162 -12.99 -2.83 7.50
C LEU A 162 -14.11 -3.58 6.80
N ARG A 163 -14.26 -4.88 7.08
CA ARG A 163 -15.37 -5.68 6.53
C ARG A 163 -16.72 -5.17 7.02
N GLN A 164 -16.85 -4.94 8.33
CA GLN A 164 -18.07 -4.39 8.91
C GLN A 164 -18.41 -2.99 8.32
N LEU A 165 -17.41 -2.13 8.16
CA LEU A 165 -17.58 -0.83 7.54
C LEU A 165 -17.99 -0.95 6.06
N ALA A 166 -17.38 -1.85 5.29
CA ALA A 166 -17.72 -2.11 3.90
C ALA A 166 -19.16 -2.63 3.75
N ASP A 167 -19.55 -3.60 4.59
CA ASP A 167 -20.90 -4.18 4.58
C ASP A 167 -21.95 -3.11 4.93
N ALA A 168 -21.68 -2.27 5.93
CA ALA A 168 -22.54 -1.16 6.31
C ALA A 168 -22.64 -0.09 5.20
N ALA A 169 -21.54 0.22 4.52
CA ALA A 169 -21.55 1.15 3.39
C ALA A 169 -22.36 0.63 2.20
N VAL A 170 -22.25 -0.66 1.90
CA VAL A 170 -23.08 -1.31 0.86
C VAL A 170 -24.55 -1.29 1.24
N ALA A 171 -24.88 -1.58 2.51
CA ALA A 171 -26.26 -1.59 3.00
C ALA A 171 -26.90 -0.19 2.99
N ALA A 172 -26.13 0.88 3.13
CA ALA A 172 -26.61 2.27 3.07
C ALA A 172 -27.14 2.67 1.69
N GLY A 173 -26.70 2.02 0.63
CA GLY A 173 -27.24 2.20 -0.73
C GLY A 173 -27.26 3.67 -1.17
N ALA A 174 -28.46 4.18 -1.47
CA ALA A 174 -28.63 5.59 -1.90
C ALA A 174 -28.25 6.61 -0.83
N ASP A 175 -28.33 6.26 0.45
CA ASP A 175 -28.04 7.14 1.58
C ASP A 175 -26.56 7.13 1.98
N LEU A 176 -25.71 6.41 1.25
CA LEU A 176 -24.29 6.24 1.59
C LEU A 176 -23.60 7.56 1.88
N ALA A 177 -23.72 8.55 1.01
CA ALA A 177 -23.03 9.84 1.16
C ALA A 177 -23.43 10.56 2.47
N ALA A 178 -24.68 10.44 2.90
CA ALA A 178 -25.18 11.05 4.14
C ALA A 178 -24.75 10.27 5.39
N GLN A 179 -24.72 8.93 5.31
CA GLN A 179 -24.42 8.05 6.45
C GLN A 179 -22.92 7.80 6.65
N LEU A 180 -22.11 7.93 5.60
CA LEU A 180 -20.69 7.56 5.61
C LEU A 180 -19.88 8.17 6.76
N PRO A 181 -20.00 9.48 7.07
CA PRO A 181 -19.26 10.06 8.18
C PRO A 181 -19.55 9.40 9.52
N GLN A 182 -20.82 9.00 9.75
CA GLN A 182 -21.23 8.33 10.98
C GLN A 182 -20.71 6.87 11.00
N LEU A 183 -20.77 6.14 9.88
CA LEU A 183 -20.26 4.77 9.76
C LEU A 183 -18.76 4.72 10.03
N GLU A 184 -18.00 5.64 9.44
CA GLU A 184 -16.55 5.76 9.64
C GLU A 184 -16.21 6.09 11.10
N ALA A 185 -16.94 7.04 11.73
CA ALA A 185 -16.73 7.38 13.13
C ALA A 185 -17.02 6.19 14.06
N GLN A 186 -18.07 5.43 13.81
CA GLN A 186 -18.40 4.21 14.56
C GLN A 186 -17.31 3.14 14.41
N ALA A 187 -16.81 2.90 13.19
CA ALA A 187 -15.74 1.94 12.93
C ALA A 187 -14.45 2.33 13.64
N LEU A 188 -14.07 3.61 13.60
CA LEU A 188 -12.91 4.17 14.31
C LEU A 188 -13.05 3.96 15.83
N ALA A 189 -14.21 4.32 16.41
CA ALA A 189 -14.46 4.17 17.85
C ALA A 189 -14.44 2.69 18.27
N ALA A 190 -15.05 1.80 17.50
CA ALA A 190 -15.06 0.37 17.77
C ALA A 190 -13.63 -0.21 17.78
N LEU A 191 -12.81 0.13 16.79
CA LEU A 191 -11.43 -0.33 16.73
C LEU A 191 -10.59 0.25 17.89
N ALA A 192 -10.78 1.53 18.22
CA ALA A 192 -10.11 2.17 19.33
C ALA A 192 -10.44 1.54 20.69
N ALA A 193 -11.68 1.08 20.90
CA ALA A 193 -12.11 0.39 22.10
C ALA A 193 -11.35 -0.93 22.36
N HIS A 194 -10.74 -1.50 21.32
CA HIS A 194 -9.87 -2.68 21.41
C HIS A 194 -8.37 -2.35 21.57
N GLY A 195 -8.05 -1.11 21.95
CA GLY A 195 -6.67 -0.68 22.22
C GLY A 195 -5.87 -0.25 20.98
N TRP A 196 -6.50 -0.15 19.81
CA TRP A 196 -5.89 0.40 18.62
C TRP A 196 -5.84 1.93 18.65
N LYS A 197 -4.90 2.49 17.89
CA LYS A 197 -4.85 3.92 17.57
C LYS A 197 -5.07 4.08 16.06
N PRO A 198 -6.34 4.22 15.61
CA PRO A 198 -6.65 4.36 14.20
C PRO A 198 -6.17 5.71 13.66
N ASP A 199 -5.53 5.71 12.49
CA ASP A 199 -5.27 6.91 11.72
C ASP A 199 -6.51 7.23 10.86
N TYR A 200 -7.03 6.23 10.15
CA TYR A 200 -8.29 6.30 9.40
C TYR A 200 -8.89 4.90 9.17
N LEU A 201 -10.21 4.82 9.10
CA LEU A 201 -11.00 3.79 8.45
C LEU A 201 -12.01 4.51 7.57
N THR A 202 -12.03 4.22 6.28
CA THR A 202 -12.84 4.98 5.32
C THR A 202 -13.30 4.13 4.16
N VAL A 203 -14.42 4.51 3.54
CA VAL A 203 -14.87 3.94 2.27
C VAL A 203 -14.73 5.01 1.19
N ARG A 204 -14.14 4.63 0.09
CA ARG A 204 -13.85 5.52 -1.03
C ARG A 204 -14.34 4.93 -2.35
N ARG A 205 -14.51 5.78 -3.34
CA ARG A 205 -14.71 5.36 -4.72
C ARG A 205 -13.45 4.66 -5.21
N ARG A 206 -13.63 3.49 -5.80
CA ARG A 206 -12.53 2.59 -6.18
C ARG A 206 -11.65 3.17 -7.29
N GLU A 207 -12.22 4.05 -8.12
CA GLU A 207 -11.54 4.58 -9.30
C GLU A 207 -10.47 5.63 -8.95
N ASP A 208 -10.74 6.51 -7.98
CA ASP A 208 -9.91 7.69 -7.71
C ASP A 208 -9.75 8.03 -6.22
N LEU A 209 -10.31 7.19 -5.33
CA LEU A 209 -10.32 7.36 -3.88
C LEU A 209 -11.03 8.63 -3.39
N GLN A 210 -11.81 9.28 -4.24
CA GLN A 210 -12.65 10.40 -3.83
C GLN A 210 -13.86 9.91 -3.01
N PRO A 211 -14.58 10.81 -2.31
CA PRO A 211 -15.81 10.44 -1.61
C PRO A 211 -16.78 9.72 -2.54
N PRO A 212 -17.37 8.60 -2.11
CA PRO A 212 -18.23 7.80 -2.96
C PRO A 212 -19.64 8.39 -3.08
N ALA A 213 -20.28 8.14 -4.22
CA ALA A 213 -21.69 8.37 -4.47
C ALA A 213 -22.44 7.04 -4.61
N ALA A 214 -23.77 7.11 -4.65
CA ALA A 214 -24.60 5.92 -4.85
C ALA A 214 -24.29 5.27 -6.22
N GLY A 215 -24.06 3.96 -6.20
CA GLY A 215 -23.74 3.18 -7.40
C GLY A 215 -22.25 3.11 -7.76
N ASP A 216 -21.40 3.85 -7.08
CA ASP A 216 -19.95 3.74 -7.28
C ASP A 216 -19.42 2.37 -6.82
N ALA A 217 -18.38 1.88 -7.50
CA ALA A 217 -17.59 0.78 -6.98
C ALA A 217 -16.78 1.26 -5.79
N LEU A 218 -16.87 0.52 -4.66
CA LEU A 218 -16.29 0.93 -3.39
C LEU A 218 -15.00 0.18 -3.07
N VAL A 219 -14.16 0.81 -2.25
CA VAL A 219 -13.04 0.20 -1.55
C VAL A 219 -13.01 0.72 -0.11
N ALA A 220 -12.94 -0.18 0.86
CA ALA A 220 -12.72 0.17 2.26
C ALA A 220 -11.21 0.14 2.55
N LEU A 221 -10.67 1.21 3.14
CA LEU A 221 -9.25 1.33 3.46
C LEU A 221 -9.07 1.72 4.92
N GLY A 222 -8.03 1.20 5.54
CA GLY A 222 -7.72 1.53 6.92
C GLY A 222 -6.25 1.50 7.25
N ALA A 223 -5.87 2.37 8.16
CA ALA A 223 -4.57 2.37 8.81
C ALA A 223 -4.74 2.59 10.30
N ALA A 224 -4.06 1.78 11.10
CA ALA A 224 -4.12 1.85 12.54
C ALA A 224 -2.84 1.33 13.17
N ARG A 225 -2.53 1.78 14.39
CA ARG A 225 -1.41 1.27 15.19
C ARG A 225 -1.91 0.32 16.27
N MET A 226 -1.25 -0.84 16.35
CA MET A 226 -1.31 -1.74 17.47
C MET A 226 0.05 -1.65 18.20
N GLY A 227 0.04 -1.18 19.44
CA GLY A 227 1.30 -0.84 20.11
C GLY A 227 2.09 0.21 19.32
N THR A 228 3.30 -0.16 18.93
CA THR A 228 4.18 0.69 18.09
C THR A 228 4.05 0.39 16.59
N THR A 229 3.42 -0.73 16.22
CA THR A 229 3.35 -1.21 14.83
C THR A 229 2.15 -0.61 14.11
N ARG A 230 2.41 0.09 13.00
CA ARG A 230 1.37 0.60 12.11
C ARG A 230 1.07 -0.41 11.02
N LEU A 231 -0.18 -0.82 10.95
CA LEU A 231 -0.71 -1.73 9.93
C LEU A 231 -1.67 -0.99 9.00
N ILE A 232 -1.71 -1.44 7.75
CA ILE A 232 -2.69 -1.02 6.74
C ILE A 232 -3.37 -2.22 6.16
N ASP A 233 -4.62 -2.05 5.77
CA ASP A 233 -5.38 -3.06 5.02
C ASP A 233 -6.46 -2.40 4.17
N ASN A 234 -7.04 -3.17 3.24
CA ASN A 234 -8.19 -2.77 2.42
C ASN A 234 -9.01 -3.99 1.97
N LEU A 235 -10.24 -3.71 1.59
CA LEU A 235 -11.22 -4.72 1.10
C LEU A 235 -12.03 -4.16 -0.07
#